data_edbd3380941511117746d142704373e6
#
_entry.id   edbd3380941511117746d142704373e6
#
_cell.length_a   1.000
_cell.length_b   1.000
_cell.length_c   1.000
_cell.angle_alpha   90.00
_cell.angle_beta   90.00
_cell.angle_gamma   90.00
#
_symmetry.space_group_name_H-M   'P 1'
#
loop_
_entity.id
_entity.type
_entity.pdbx_description
1 polymer ?
#
loop_
_entity_poly.entity_id
_entity_poly.type
_entity_poly.pdbx_seq_one_letter_code
_entity_poly.pdbx_strand_id
1 'polypeptide(L)'
;MIEVKNLTKSFGDKTVLCGINARFETGKTNLIIGQSGSGKTVLMKNLVGLLHPTSGEVLYDGRDFVGMTKREQVMMRREMGMIFQGAALFDSMSVRDNVQFPLDMFSSLNYADRVRRAEECLDRVNLVEAANKYPDE
;
A
#
# COMPACT_ATOMS: atom_id res chain seq x y z
N MET A 1 -11.00 -1.17 10.17
CA MET A 1 -11.80 -0.02 9.64
C MET A 1 -10.91 1.19 9.50
N ILE A 2 -11.03 1.95 8.38
CA ILE A 2 -10.30 3.20 8.19
C ILE A 2 -11.31 4.35 8.18
N GLU A 3 -11.05 5.39 8.97
CA GLU A 3 -11.85 6.61 9.00
C GLU A 3 -11.00 7.81 8.61
N VAL A 4 -11.59 8.71 7.85
CA VAL A 4 -10.99 9.98 7.45
C VAL A 4 -11.84 11.10 8.00
N LYS A 5 -11.24 12.03 8.73
CA LYS A 5 -11.95 13.15 9.36
C LYS A 5 -11.33 14.48 8.92
N ASN A 6 -12.14 15.27 8.24
CA ASN A 6 -11.79 16.64 7.79
C ASN A 6 -10.43 16.69 7.05
N LEU A 7 -10.11 15.65 6.28
CA LEU A 7 -8.83 15.51 5.61
C LEU A 7 -8.66 16.58 4.53
N THR A 8 -7.65 17.42 4.72
CA THR A 8 -7.24 18.43 3.73
C THR A 8 -5.81 18.14 3.28
N LYS A 9 -5.57 18.23 1.98
CA LYS A 9 -4.23 18.13 1.41
C LYS A 9 -3.98 19.22 0.40
N SER A 10 -2.97 20.02 0.66
CA SER A 10 -2.48 21.07 -0.25
C SER A 10 -1.03 20.78 -0.69
N PHE A 11 -0.69 21.26 -1.86
CA PHE A 11 0.67 21.29 -2.41
C PHE A 11 0.97 22.73 -2.83
N GLY A 12 1.78 23.45 -2.03
CA GLY A 12 1.90 24.87 -2.16
C GLY A 12 0.53 25.55 -2.01
N ASP A 13 0.18 26.42 -2.94
CA ASP A 13 -1.09 27.17 -2.94
C ASP A 13 -2.29 26.37 -3.46
N LYS A 14 -2.06 25.15 -3.97
CA LYS A 14 -3.13 24.31 -4.54
C LYS A 14 -3.64 23.30 -3.53
N THR A 15 -4.89 23.47 -3.09
CA THR A 15 -5.61 22.47 -2.30
C THR A 15 -6.24 21.42 -3.22
N VAL A 16 -5.89 20.16 -3.00
CA VAL A 16 -6.37 19.00 -3.79
C VAL A 16 -7.47 18.24 -3.07
N LEU A 17 -7.35 18.10 -1.76
CA LEU A 17 -8.40 17.52 -0.92
C LEU A 17 -8.85 18.60 0.07
N CYS A 18 -10.15 18.81 0.20
CA CYS A 18 -10.72 19.86 1.00
C CYS A 18 -11.76 19.28 1.97
N GLY A 19 -11.35 19.06 3.23
CA GLY A 19 -12.24 18.65 4.31
C GLY A 19 -12.95 17.30 4.07
N ILE A 20 -12.25 16.31 3.50
CA ILE A 20 -12.83 15.01 3.15
C ILE A 20 -13.17 14.24 4.42
N ASN A 21 -14.40 13.73 4.47
CA ASN A 21 -14.86 12.79 5.50
C ASN A 21 -15.28 11.49 4.80
N ALA A 22 -14.72 10.37 5.23
CA ALA A 22 -15.01 9.07 4.65
C ALA A 22 -14.81 7.95 5.66
N ARG A 23 -15.48 6.83 5.44
CA ARG A 23 -15.36 5.62 6.25
C ARG A 23 -15.25 4.42 5.33
N PHE A 24 -14.21 3.62 5.53
CA PHE A 24 -13.94 2.39 4.80
C PHE A 24 -14.13 1.22 5.75
N GLU A 25 -15.21 0.48 5.53
CA GLU A 25 -15.61 -0.60 6.43
C GLU A 25 -14.77 -1.85 6.23
N THR A 26 -14.42 -2.51 7.33
CA THR A 26 -13.71 -3.80 7.32
C THR A 26 -14.56 -4.88 6.66
N GLY A 27 -13.92 -5.76 5.89
CA GLY A 27 -14.57 -6.90 5.23
C GLY A 27 -15.45 -6.52 4.03
N LYS A 28 -15.45 -5.26 3.61
CA LYS A 28 -16.18 -4.79 2.43
C LYS A 28 -15.23 -4.23 1.37
N THR A 29 -15.65 -4.37 0.11
CA THR A 29 -15.01 -3.63 -0.99
C THR A 29 -15.52 -2.20 -0.96
N ASN A 30 -14.60 -1.25 -0.82
CA ASN A 30 -14.88 0.17 -0.83
C ASN A 30 -14.35 0.78 -2.14
N LEU A 31 -15.16 1.54 -2.84
CA LEU A 31 -14.82 2.11 -4.14
C LEU A 31 -14.76 3.64 -4.06
N ILE A 32 -13.64 4.21 -4.54
CA ILE A 32 -13.47 5.66 -4.70
C ILE A 32 -13.62 5.99 -6.18
N ILE A 33 -14.67 6.74 -6.53
CA ILE A 33 -14.96 7.15 -7.89
C ILE A 33 -14.83 8.68 -8.05
N GLY A 34 -14.53 9.11 -9.25
CA GLY A 34 -14.39 10.53 -9.60
C GLY A 34 -13.65 10.73 -10.92
N GLN A 35 -13.71 11.92 -11.46
CA GLN A 35 -13.01 12.29 -12.70
C GLN A 35 -11.49 12.18 -12.57
N SER A 36 -10.79 12.11 -13.70
CA SER A 36 -9.33 12.19 -13.70
C SER A 36 -8.87 13.52 -13.06
N GLY A 37 -7.84 13.46 -12.22
CA GLY A 37 -7.35 14.64 -11.51
C GLY A 37 -8.16 15.08 -10.29
N SER A 38 -9.25 14.40 -9.91
CA SER A 38 -10.09 14.75 -8.75
C SER A 38 -9.47 14.46 -7.38
N GLY A 39 -8.23 13.99 -7.31
CA GLY A 39 -7.54 13.74 -6.04
C GLY A 39 -7.63 12.30 -5.51
N LYS A 40 -8.23 11.35 -6.25
CA LYS A 40 -8.35 9.94 -5.80
C LYS A 40 -7.02 9.32 -5.36
N THR A 41 -6.00 9.46 -6.20
CA THR A 41 -4.65 8.95 -5.89
C THR A 41 -4.02 9.68 -4.69
N VAL A 42 -4.30 10.98 -4.54
CA VAL A 42 -3.84 11.76 -3.39
C VAL A 42 -4.52 11.26 -2.12
N LEU A 43 -5.83 11.00 -2.16
CA LEU A 43 -6.55 10.41 -1.04
C LEU A 43 -5.97 9.03 -0.68
N MET A 44 -5.83 8.12 -1.66
CA MET A 44 -5.25 6.79 -1.44
C MET A 44 -3.85 6.87 -0.80
N LYS A 45 -2.99 7.77 -1.28
CA LYS A 45 -1.64 7.95 -0.70
C LYS A 45 -1.67 8.50 0.73
N ASN A 46 -2.66 9.32 1.09
CA ASN A 46 -2.86 9.73 2.48
C ASN A 46 -3.36 8.56 3.34
N LEU A 47 -4.28 7.74 2.82
CA LEU A 47 -4.78 6.57 3.54
C LEU A 47 -3.66 5.58 3.90
N VAL A 48 -2.72 5.31 3.01
CA VAL A 48 -1.61 4.38 3.27
C VAL A 48 -0.35 5.07 3.86
N GLY A 49 -0.44 6.35 4.17
CA GLY A 49 0.66 7.10 4.79
C GLY A 49 1.85 7.36 3.89
N LEU A 50 1.68 7.31 2.56
CA LEU A 50 2.68 7.77 1.58
C LEU A 50 2.69 9.29 1.43
N LEU A 51 1.59 9.94 1.81
CA LEU A 51 1.49 11.38 1.95
C LEU A 51 0.92 11.70 3.34
N HIS A 52 1.43 12.76 3.95
CA HIS A 52 0.84 13.30 5.17
C HIS A 52 -0.21 14.35 4.82
N PRO A 53 -1.37 14.36 5.48
CA PRO A 53 -2.36 15.42 5.32
C PRO A 53 -1.78 16.78 5.72
N THR A 54 -2.33 17.85 5.18
CA THR A 54 -2.05 19.24 5.64
C THR A 54 -2.83 19.49 6.93
N SER A 55 -4.04 18.94 7.05
CA SER A 55 -4.85 18.93 8.27
C SER A 55 -5.87 17.79 8.22
N GLY A 56 -6.50 17.50 9.36
CA GLY A 56 -7.41 16.39 9.52
C GLY A 56 -6.71 15.10 9.93
N GLU A 57 -7.48 14.02 10.05
CA GLU A 57 -7.04 12.77 10.64
C GLU A 57 -7.31 11.57 9.72
N VAL A 58 -6.44 10.57 9.78
CA VAL A 58 -6.65 9.24 9.20
C VAL A 58 -6.53 8.22 10.33
N LEU A 59 -7.64 7.58 10.67
CA LEU A 59 -7.73 6.66 11.80
C LEU A 59 -7.81 5.22 11.32
N TYR A 60 -6.95 4.37 11.84
CA TYR A 60 -6.97 2.92 11.65
C TYR A 60 -7.46 2.25 12.94
N ASP A 61 -8.67 1.71 12.88
CA ASP A 61 -9.35 1.15 14.07
C ASP A 61 -9.28 2.10 15.28
N GLY A 62 -9.56 3.39 15.04
CA GLY A 62 -9.53 4.46 16.02
C GLY A 62 -8.15 5.00 16.37
N ARG A 63 -7.05 4.44 15.83
CA ARG A 63 -5.68 4.93 16.07
C ARG A 63 -5.29 5.95 15.01
N ASP A 64 -4.92 7.15 15.42
CA ASP A 64 -4.47 8.20 14.51
C ASP A 64 -3.11 7.86 13.89
N PHE A 65 -3.10 7.59 12.58
CA PHE A 65 -1.89 7.27 11.84
C PHE A 65 -0.87 8.41 11.82
N VAL A 66 -1.34 9.64 11.78
CA VAL A 66 -0.47 10.83 11.69
C VAL A 66 0.27 11.04 13.02
N GLY A 67 -0.41 10.78 14.13
CA GLY A 67 0.17 10.86 15.48
C GLY A 67 1.09 9.70 15.86
N MET A 68 1.16 8.63 15.04
CA MET A 68 2.04 7.49 15.30
C MET A 68 3.52 7.84 15.14
N THR A 69 4.35 7.20 15.93
CA THR A 69 5.80 7.22 15.73
C THR A 69 6.16 6.57 14.38
N LYS A 70 7.33 6.90 13.83
CA LYS A 70 7.82 6.29 12.57
C LYS A 70 7.84 4.76 12.63
N ARG A 71 8.17 4.19 13.78
CA ARG A 71 8.20 2.72 14.00
C ARG A 71 6.80 2.13 13.91
N GLU A 72 5.82 2.74 14.55
CA GLU A 72 4.41 2.32 14.50
C GLU A 72 3.83 2.45 13.09
N GLN A 73 4.13 3.54 12.39
CA GLN A 73 3.73 3.71 10.98
C GLN A 73 4.32 2.63 10.05
N VAL A 74 5.59 2.23 10.28
CA VAL A 74 6.20 1.13 9.53
C VAL A 74 5.50 -0.20 9.81
N MET A 75 5.19 -0.48 11.08
CA MET A 75 4.46 -1.70 11.46
C MET A 75 3.05 -1.71 10.85
N MET A 76 2.34 -0.61 10.92
CA MET A 76 1.00 -0.48 10.31
C MET A 76 1.04 -0.70 8.79
N ARG A 77 2.02 -0.14 8.08
CA ARG A 77 2.16 -0.33 6.64
C ARG A 77 2.45 -1.77 6.23
N ARG A 78 3.06 -2.59 7.10
CA ARG A 78 3.27 -4.03 6.83
C ARG A 78 1.96 -4.83 6.77
N GLU A 79 0.91 -4.31 7.40
CA GLU A 79 -0.44 -4.91 7.38
C GLU A 79 -1.24 -4.51 6.12
N MET A 80 -0.70 -3.59 5.30
CA MET A 80 -1.36 -3.07 4.10
C MET A 80 -0.68 -3.57 2.84
N GLY A 81 -1.46 -4.13 1.91
CA GLY A 81 -1.03 -4.37 0.54
C GLY A 81 -1.45 -3.21 -0.36
N MET A 82 -0.58 -2.78 -1.27
CA MET A 82 -0.91 -1.76 -2.26
C MET A 82 -0.50 -2.23 -3.65
N ILE A 83 -1.43 -2.15 -4.59
CA ILE A 83 -1.16 -2.38 -6.00
C ILE A 83 -1.02 -1.01 -6.68
N PHE A 84 0.11 -0.79 -7.34
CA PHE A 84 0.37 0.43 -8.08
C PHE A 84 -0.05 0.29 -9.55
N GLN A 85 -0.49 1.40 -10.13
CA GLN A 85 -0.73 1.49 -11.56
C GLN A 85 0.62 1.62 -12.29
N GLY A 86 1.17 0.52 -12.69
CA GLY A 86 2.51 0.40 -13.26
C GLY A 86 3.35 -0.56 -12.44
N ALA A 87 4.24 -1.27 -13.10
CA ALA A 87 5.06 -2.27 -12.46
C ALA A 87 5.97 -1.62 -11.41
N ALA A 88 5.74 -1.95 -10.15
CA ALA A 88 6.66 -1.65 -9.06
C ALA A 88 7.61 -2.84 -8.85
N LEU A 89 8.05 -3.46 -9.95
CA LEU A 89 8.94 -4.61 -9.96
C LEU A 89 10.34 -4.16 -10.32
N PHE A 90 11.33 -4.92 -9.88
CA PHE A 90 12.70 -4.77 -10.29
C PHE A 90 12.90 -5.59 -11.58
N ASP A 91 13.14 -4.91 -12.69
CA ASP A 91 13.34 -5.56 -14.00
C ASP A 91 14.60 -6.44 -14.03
N SER A 92 15.57 -6.17 -13.14
CA SER A 92 16.79 -6.95 -12.97
C SER A 92 16.65 -8.21 -12.12
N MET A 93 15.46 -8.46 -11.57
CA MET A 93 15.14 -9.61 -10.72
C MET A 93 14.13 -10.52 -11.41
N SER A 94 14.21 -11.83 -11.17
CA SER A 94 13.17 -12.76 -11.59
C SER A 94 11.83 -12.45 -10.91
N VAL A 95 10.74 -12.98 -11.44
CA VAL A 95 9.41 -12.88 -10.83
C VAL A 95 9.43 -13.43 -9.39
N ARG A 96 10.05 -14.58 -9.18
CA ARG A 96 10.21 -15.15 -7.83
C ARG A 96 10.99 -14.24 -6.91
N ASP A 97 12.11 -13.69 -7.36
CA ASP A 97 12.96 -12.81 -6.54
C ASP A 97 12.22 -11.52 -6.17
N ASN A 98 11.42 -10.97 -7.09
CA ASN A 98 10.55 -9.83 -6.81
C ASN A 98 9.50 -10.16 -5.70
N VAL A 99 8.90 -11.34 -5.76
CA VAL A 99 7.93 -11.79 -4.73
C VAL A 99 8.64 -12.09 -3.40
N GLN A 100 9.87 -12.60 -3.44
CA GLN A 100 10.67 -12.88 -2.26
C GLN A 100 11.25 -11.63 -1.60
N PHE A 101 11.53 -10.58 -2.35
CA PHE A 101 12.21 -9.36 -1.90
C PHE A 101 11.64 -8.76 -0.59
N PRO A 102 10.32 -8.61 -0.40
CA PRO A 102 9.78 -8.13 0.88
C PRO A 102 10.09 -9.07 2.06
N LEU A 103 10.18 -10.38 1.81
CA LEU A 103 10.54 -11.35 2.85
C LEU A 103 12.02 -11.24 3.20
N ASP A 104 12.88 -10.98 2.24
CA ASP A 104 14.32 -10.76 2.45
C ASP A 104 14.57 -9.50 3.31
N MET A 105 13.80 -8.45 3.05
CA MET A 105 13.96 -7.18 3.75
C MET A 105 13.32 -7.13 5.15
N PHE A 106 12.22 -7.86 5.37
CA PHE A 106 11.37 -7.61 6.54
C PHE A 106 11.01 -8.84 7.36
N SER A 107 11.35 -10.06 6.91
CA SER A 107 11.05 -11.27 7.68
C SER A 107 12.26 -11.79 8.43
N SER A 108 12.01 -12.57 9.49
CA SER A 108 13.02 -13.35 10.22
C SER A 108 13.15 -14.79 9.71
N LEU A 109 12.47 -15.13 8.61
CA LEU A 109 12.50 -16.46 8.02
C LEU A 109 13.91 -16.80 7.49
N ASN A 110 14.29 -18.06 7.55
CA ASN A 110 15.47 -18.53 6.84
C ASN A 110 15.25 -18.53 5.32
N TYR A 111 16.32 -18.69 4.56
CA TYR A 111 16.25 -18.62 3.09
C TYR A 111 15.27 -19.63 2.49
N ALA A 112 15.31 -20.89 2.93
CA ALA A 112 14.44 -21.94 2.40
C ALA A 112 12.94 -21.65 2.63
N ASP A 113 12.60 -21.12 3.80
CA ASP A 113 11.22 -20.72 4.12
C ASP A 113 10.76 -19.52 3.31
N ARG A 114 11.65 -18.55 3.02
CA ARG A 114 11.34 -17.40 2.16
C ARG A 114 11.06 -17.85 0.72
N VAL A 115 11.89 -18.71 0.16
CA VAL A 115 11.68 -19.30 -1.18
C VAL A 115 10.35 -20.03 -1.23
N ARG A 116 10.09 -20.95 -0.28
CA ARG A 116 8.82 -21.68 -0.22
C ARG A 116 7.62 -20.72 -0.15
N ARG A 117 7.72 -19.66 0.66
CA ARG A 117 6.64 -18.69 0.78
C ARG A 117 6.41 -17.90 -0.49
N ALA A 118 7.46 -17.55 -1.23
CA ALA A 118 7.35 -16.88 -2.52
C ALA A 118 6.67 -17.80 -3.55
N GLU A 119 7.04 -19.08 -3.59
CA GLU A 119 6.44 -20.09 -4.47
C GLU A 119 4.95 -20.32 -4.14
N GLU A 120 4.57 -20.41 -2.87
CA GLU A 120 3.17 -20.47 -2.46
C GLU A 120 2.36 -19.24 -2.91
N CYS A 121 2.96 -18.05 -2.91
CA CYS A 121 2.31 -16.84 -3.40
C CYS A 121 2.10 -16.88 -4.91
N LEU A 122 3.09 -17.36 -5.67
CA LEU A 122 2.99 -17.53 -7.12
C LEU A 122 1.96 -18.58 -7.50
N ASP A 123 1.88 -19.69 -6.77
CA ASP A 123 0.89 -20.73 -6.98
C ASP A 123 -0.55 -20.19 -6.84
N ARG A 124 -0.81 -19.37 -5.84
CA ARG A 124 -2.13 -18.74 -5.61
C ARG A 124 -2.64 -17.90 -6.78
N VAL A 125 -1.74 -17.39 -7.60
CA VAL A 125 -2.05 -16.54 -8.76
C VAL A 125 -1.76 -17.24 -10.09
N ASN A 126 -1.46 -18.55 -10.08
CA ASN A 126 -1.13 -19.39 -11.23
C ASN A 126 0.08 -18.88 -12.04
N LEU A 127 1.12 -18.40 -11.35
CA LEU A 127 2.35 -17.87 -11.95
C LEU A 127 3.60 -18.70 -11.62
N VAL A 128 3.46 -19.97 -11.20
CA VAL A 128 4.58 -20.84 -10.86
C VAL A 128 5.53 -21.02 -12.07
N GLU A 129 4.97 -21.20 -13.29
CA GLU A 129 5.77 -21.36 -14.50
C GLU A 129 6.56 -20.10 -14.89
N ALA A 130 6.10 -18.94 -14.44
CA ALA A 130 6.78 -17.67 -14.67
C ALA A 130 7.84 -17.35 -13.60
N ALA A 131 8.01 -18.18 -12.58
CA ALA A 131 8.87 -17.88 -11.42
C ALA A 131 10.30 -17.46 -11.79
N ASN A 132 10.87 -18.07 -12.82
CA ASN A 132 12.23 -17.81 -13.28
C ASN A 132 12.33 -16.80 -14.45
N LYS A 133 11.19 -16.28 -14.91
CA LYS A 133 11.18 -15.22 -15.96
C LYS A 133 11.45 -13.85 -15.34
N TYR A 134 11.78 -12.91 -16.19
CA TYR A 134 11.89 -11.50 -15.82
C TYR A 134 10.59 -10.76 -16.11
N PRO A 135 10.33 -9.59 -15.46
CA PRO A 135 9.04 -8.89 -15.58
C PRO A 135 8.62 -8.49 -16.99
N ASP A 136 9.56 -8.33 -17.91
CA ASP A 136 9.33 -7.95 -19.31
C ASP A 136 9.24 -9.15 -20.29
N GLU A 137 9.34 -10.37 -19.79
CA GLU A 137 9.16 -11.63 -20.55
C GLU A 137 7.73 -12.19 -20.41
#